data_7e25fb1a9ff6044e9828ae63cf08c026
#
_entry.id   7e25fb1a9ff6044e9828ae63cf08c026
#
_cell.length_a   1.000
_cell.length_b   1.000
_cell.length_c   1.000
_cell.angle_alpha   90.00
_cell.angle_beta   90.00
_cell.angle_gamma   90.00
#
_symmetry.space_group_name_H-M   'P 1'
#
loop_
_entity.id
_entity.type
_entity.pdbx_description
1 polymer ?
#
loop_
_entity_poly.entity_id
_entity_poly.type
_entity_poly.pdbx_seq_one_letter_code
_entity_poly.pdbx_strand_id
1 'polypeptide(L)'
;MDFLLPRIMHYRGDNMIKKEMIAMLLAGGQGSRLGVLTSKMAKPAVAFGGKYRIIDFPLSNCINSGIDTVGVLTQYQPLKLNTHIGIGIPWDLDRNIGGVTVLPPYERSDNSEWYTGTANAIFQNLEYMENYNPDYVLILSGDHIYKMDYEVMLDFHKESGAEVTIAAMPVPMEEASRFGIVITDDKKKIIDFEEKPEKPRSNLASMGIYIFNWKTLKEALITMADQPALDFGKHIIPYCHEKGMPLYAYEYNGYWKDVGTLSSYWEANMELIDIVPEFNLYEEYWRIYTKSEILPPQYIASDSIVERCIIGEGSEIYGQVYNSVIGCGVTIGKGTVVRNSIIMNQCHIGNNCTVEKAIIDEYVNIGDGVELGTLEEKPNELKPNIYNQGLVTIGEKSVIPEHVKIGKNSVVSGETTIEDYPEGILDSGKTLIKAGE
;
A
#
# COMPACT_ATOMS: atom_id res chain seq x y z
N MET A 1 4.34 -66.69 21.04
CA MET A 1 5.28 -65.57 21.19
C MET A 1 4.74 -64.44 20.26
N ASP A 2 3.65 -63.79 20.72
CA ASP A 2 2.90 -62.80 19.93
C ASP A 2 3.54 -61.43 20.12
N PHE A 3 4.12 -60.91 19.09
CA PHE A 3 4.64 -59.55 19.06
C PHE A 3 3.45 -58.55 18.91
N LEU A 4 3.13 -57.91 20.00
CA LEU A 4 2.24 -56.73 20.07
C LEU A 4 2.90 -55.59 19.27
N LEU A 5 2.40 -55.33 18.08
CA LEU A 5 2.62 -54.08 17.36
C LEU A 5 1.92 -52.96 18.13
N PRO A 6 2.58 -51.82 18.42
CA PRO A 6 1.88 -50.68 19.05
C PRO A 6 0.85 -50.12 18.07
N ARG A 7 -0.42 -50.07 18.50
CA ARG A 7 -1.48 -49.32 17.86
C ARG A 7 -0.98 -47.89 17.67
N ILE A 8 -0.73 -47.49 16.45
CA ILE A 8 -0.61 -46.10 16.08
C ILE A 8 -2.01 -45.48 16.34
N MET A 9 -2.16 -44.85 17.51
CA MET A 9 -3.30 -43.95 17.75
C MET A 9 -3.24 -42.88 16.69
N HIS A 10 -4.18 -42.92 15.76
CA HIS A 10 -4.53 -41.77 14.96
C HIS A 10 -5.05 -40.73 15.94
N TYR A 11 -4.18 -39.79 16.34
CA TYR A 11 -4.58 -38.52 16.92
C TYR A 11 -5.24 -37.71 15.79
N ARG A 12 -6.49 -38.01 15.45
CA ARG A 12 -7.43 -37.04 14.97
C ARG A 12 -7.89 -36.27 16.20
N GLY A 13 -7.05 -35.40 16.70
CA GLY A 13 -7.44 -34.40 17.66
C GLY A 13 -8.14 -33.29 16.90
N ASP A 14 -9.44 -33.16 17.12
CA ASP A 14 -10.25 -31.98 16.81
C ASP A 14 -9.82 -30.77 17.68
N ASN A 15 -8.52 -30.45 17.67
CA ASN A 15 -8.00 -29.18 18.16
C ASN A 15 -7.69 -28.28 16.96
N MET A 16 -8.65 -28.08 16.09
CA MET A 16 -8.64 -26.91 15.22
C MET A 16 -8.79 -25.69 16.14
N ILE A 17 -7.78 -24.84 16.13
CA ILE A 17 -7.81 -23.61 16.91
C ILE A 17 -8.77 -22.68 16.19
N LYS A 18 -10.00 -22.67 16.67
CA LYS A 18 -11.05 -21.83 16.09
C LYS A 18 -10.73 -20.36 16.35
N LYS A 19 -10.69 -19.56 15.31
CA LYS A 19 -10.65 -18.09 15.36
C LYS A 19 -12.02 -17.54 14.98
N GLU A 20 -12.45 -16.48 15.61
CA GLU A 20 -13.70 -15.83 15.21
C GLU A 20 -13.55 -15.22 13.82
N MET A 21 -12.51 -14.40 13.62
CA MET A 21 -12.19 -13.77 12.35
C MET A 21 -10.71 -13.88 12.04
N ILE A 22 -10.36 -14.11 10.78
CA ILE A 22 -9.01 -14.02 10.24
C ILE A 22 -8.98 -12.99 9.11
N ALA A 23 -7.81 -12.38 8.88
CA ALA A 23 -7.63 -11.44 7.77
C ALA A 23 -6.84 -12.05 6.63
N MET A 24 -7.26 -11.76 5.40
CA MET A 24 -6.56 -12.10 4.16
C MET A 24 -6.23 -10.80 3.43
N LEU A 25 -4.94 -10.44 3.42
CA LEU A 25 -4.45 -9.16 2.94
C LEU A 25 -3.86 -9.31 1.53
N LEU A 26 -4.50 -8.72 0.55
CA LEU A 26 -4.09 -8.74 -0.86
C LEU A 26 -2.95 -7.74 -1.10
N ALA A 27 -1.74 -8.21 -1.23
CA ALA A 27 -0.52 -7.41 -1.36
C ALA A 27 0.27 -7.69 -2.66
N GLY A 28 -0.39 -8.23 -3.69
CA GLY A 28 0.24 -8.67 -4.94
C GLY A 28 0.20 -7.67 -6.10
N GLY A 29 -0.35 -6.47 -5.93
CA GLY A 29 -0.53 -5.49 -7.00
C GLY A 29 0.77 -4.89 -7.52
N GLN A 30 0.90 -4.78 -8.85
CA GLN A 30 2.07 -4.20 -9.54
C GLN A 30 2.27 -2.70 -9.27
N GLY A 31 1.17 -1.94 -9.09
CA GLY A 31 1.24 -0.50 -8.87
C GLY A 31 1.81 0.31 -10.04
N SER A 32 1.65 -0.15 -11.29
CA SER A 32 2.26 0.44 -12.50
C SER A 32 2.05 1.95 -12.68
N ARG A 33 1.00 2.52 -12.07
CA ARG A 33 0.70 3.96 -12.09
C ARG A 33 1.60 4.80 -11.16
N LEU A 34 2.40 4.16 -10.29
CA LEU A 34 3.45 4.82 -9.50
C LEU A 34 4.80 4.89 -10.23
N GLY A 35 4.84 4.48 -11.49
CA GLY A 35 6.00 4.61 -12.34
C GLY A 35 7.24 3.92 -11.78
N VAL A 36 8.35 4.65 -11.67
CA VAL A 36 9.64 4.11 -11.22
C VAL A 36 9.63 3.65 -9.76
N LEU A 37 8.74 4.18 -8.90
CA LEU A 37 8.66 3.78 -7.49
C LEU A 37 8.28 2.30 -7.30
N THR A 38 7.64 1.71 -8.31
CA THR A 38 7.21 0.30 -8.28
C THR A 38 7.84 -0.56 -9.35
N SER A 39 8.93 -0.08 -9.97
CA SER A 39 9.69 -0.86 -10.97
C SER A 39 10.35 -2.09 -10.36
N LYS A 40 10.81 -1.98 -9.10
CA LYS A 40 11.59 -3.01 -8.39
C LYS A 40 10.93 -3.48 -7.08
N MET A 41 9.73 -3.03 -6.77
CA MET A 41 9.00 -3.44 -5.56
C MET A 41 7.49 -3.44 -5.76
N ALA A 42 6.78 -4.22 -4.96
CA ALA A 42 5.32 -4.18 -4.89
C ALA A 42 4.83 -2.85 -4.28
N LYS A 43 3.69 -2.32 -4.74
CA LYS A 43 3.10 -1.08 -4.21
C LYS A 43 2.99 -1.06 -2.68
N PRO A 44 2.56 -2.13 -1.98
CA PRO A 44 2.49 -2.15 -0.52
C PRO A 44 3.82 -1.93 0.21
N ALA A 45 4.96 -2.12 -0.47
CA ALA A 45 6.29 -1.91 0.08
C ALA A 45 6.82 -0.48 -0.08
N VAL A 46 6.13 0.40 -0.81
CA VAL A 46 6.55 1.79 -1.00
C VAL A 46 6.53 2.53 0.33
N ALA A 47 7.58 3.33 0.59
CA ALA A 47 7.69 4.15 1.80
C ALA A 47 6.60 5.23 1.85
N PHE A 48 6.12 5.59 3.05
CA PHE A 48 5.08 6.60 3.26
C PHE A 48 5.27 7.31 4.62
N GLY A 49 5.00 8.60 4.66
CA GLY A 49 4.95 9.37 5.92
C GLY A 49 6.28 9.39 6.69
N GLY A 50 7.42 9.31 6.00
CA GLY A 50 8.75 9.47 6.56
C GLY A 50 9.37 8.21 7.15
N LYS A 51 8.60 7.21 7.61
CA LYS A 51 9.16 5.98 8.20
C LYS A 51 8.35 4.71 7.92
N TYR A 52 7.11 4.84 7.50
CA TYR A 52 6.19 3.72 7.26
C TYR A 52 6.32 3.18 5.84
N ARG A 53 5.69 2.02 5.61
CA ARG A 53 5.35 1.52 4.28
C ARG A 53 3.83 1.37 4.19
N ILE A 54 3.29 1.38 2.98
CA ILE A 54 1.83 1.33 2.78
C ILE A 54 1.20 0.11 3.48
N ILE A 55 1.87 -1.04 3.48
CA ILE A 55 1.40 -2.27 4.14
C ILE A 55 1.25 -2.15 5.67
N ASP A 56 1.94 -1.20 6.30
CA ASP A 56 1.93 -1.04 7.75
C ASP A 56 0.54 -0.62 8.26
N PHE A 57 -0.22 0.11 7.45
CA PHE A 57 -1.54 0.60 7.81
C PHE A 57 -2.55 -0.54 7.98
N PRO A 58 -2.81 -1.41 6.99
CA PRO A 58 -3.74 -2.52 7.18
C PRO A 58 -3.25 -3.55 8.21
N LEU A 59 -1.94 -3.79 8.34
CA LEU A 59 -1.41 -4.68 9.40
C LEU A 59 -1.65 -4.08 10.79
N SER A 60 -1.42 -2.77 10.96
CA SER A 60 -1.69 -2.08 12.24
C SER A 60 -3.17 -2.04 12.56
N ASN A 61 -4.03 -1.82 11.55
CA ASN A 61 -5.48 -1.89 11.75
C ASN A 61 -5.92 -3.29 12.20
N CYS A 62 -5.34 -4.37 11.65
CA CYS A 62 -5.63 -5.74 12.09
C CYS A 62 -5.35 -5.90 13.59
N ILE A 63 -4.14 -5.57 14.03
CA ILE A 63 -3.78 -5.80 15.46
C ILE A 63 -4.55 -4.86 16.39
N ASN A 64 -4.77 -3.60 16.01
CA ASN A 64 -5.57 -2.65 16.77
C ASN A 64 -7.04 -3.10 16.90
N SER A 65 -7.57 -3.84 15.92
CA SER A 65 -8.91 -4.46 15.93
C SER A 65 -8.93 -5.87 16.54
N GLY A 66 -7.87 -6.31 17.25
CA GLY A 66 -7.81 -7.62 17.87
C GLY A 66 -7.67 -8.82 16.92
N ILE A 67 -7.39 -8.60 15.64
CA ILE A 67 -7.16 -9.66 14.66
C ILE A 67 -5.70 -10.09 14.69
N ASP A 68 -5.46 -11.27 15.20
CA ASP A 68 -4.13 -11.82 15.44
C ASP A 68 -3.67 -12.88 14.42
N THR A 69 -4.44 -13.08 13.37
CA THR A 69 -4.17 -14.09 12.33
C THR A 69 -4.36 -13.47 10.97
N VAL A 70 -3.26 -13.27 10.25
CA VAL A 70 -3.25 -12.53 8.98
C VAL A 70 -2.49 -13.30 7.92
N GLY A 71 -3.16 -13.68 6.84
CA GLY A 71 -2.53 -14.19 5.62
C GLY A 71 -2.22 -13.06 4.66
N VAL A 72 -0.95 -12.84 4.29
CA VAL A 72 -0.55 -11.80 3.34
C VAL A 72 -0.22 -12.43 1.99
N LEU A 73 -1.05 -12.16 0.99
CA LEU A 73 -0.91 -12.73 -0.36
C LEU A 73 0.00 -11.84 -1.21
N THR A 74 1.22 -12.32 -1.45
CA THR A 74 2.26 -11.59 -2.19
C THR A 74 2.50 -12.25 -3.55
N GLN A 75 2.82 -11.47 -4.57
CA GLN A 75 3.08 -12.01 -5.90
C GLN A 75 4.19 -11.24 -6.63
N TYR A 76 3.95 -9.96 -6.93
CA TYR A 76 4.85 -9.14 -7.72
C TYR A 76 5.99 -8.60 -6.85
N GLN A 77 7.25 -8.73 -7.31
CA GLN A 77 8.45 -8.20 -6.63
C GLN A 77 8.43 -8.34 -5.09
N PRO A 78 8.26 -9.55 -4.54
CA PRO A 78 7.89 -9.72 -3.14
C PRO A 78 9.04 -9.53 -2.15
N LEU A 79 10.29 -9.48 -2.61
CA LEU A 79 11.47 -9.55 -1.74
C LEU A 79 11.48 -8.45 -0.67
N LYS A 80 11.33 -7.18 -1.07
CA LYS A 80 11.32 -6.05 -0.13
C LYS A 80 10.13 -6.12 0.82
N LEU A 81 8.95 -6.45 0.30
CA LEU A 81 7.73 -6.60 1.10
C LEU A 81 7.89 -7.71 2.14
N ASN A 82 8.31 -8.90 1.73
CA ASN A 82 8.51 -10.03 2.63
C ASN A 82 9.59 -9.74 3.68
N THR A 83 10.68 -9.07 3.30
CA THR A 83 11.74 -8.65 4.23
C THR A 83 11.21 -7.65 5.26
N HIS A 84 10.32 -6.73 4.84
CA HIS A 84 9.72 -5.75 5.74
C HIS A 84 8.78 -6.42 6.73
N ILE A 85 7.86 -7.27 6.27
CA ILE A 85 6.91 -8.00 7.13
C ILE A 85 7.67 -8.93 8.10
N GLY A 86 8.67 -9.66 7.58
CA GLY A 86 9.41 -10.66 8.37
C GLY A 86 8.46 -11.68 8.99
N ILE A 87 8.58 -11.91 10.29
CA ILE A 87 7.68 -12.77 11.07
C ILE A 87 6.60 -11.98 11.83
N GLY A 88 6.50 -10.67 11.60
CA GLY A 88 5.44 -9.85 12.18
C GLY A 88 5.73 -9.19 13.52
N ILE A 89 6.97 -9.19 14.01
CA ILE A 89 7.37 -8.63 15.32
C ILE A 89 6.82 -7.20 15.54
N PRO A 90 6.92 -6.25 14.58
CA PRO A 90 6.45 -4.88 14.83
C PRO A 90 4.96 -4.78 15.18
N TRP A 91 4.15 -5.72 14.71
CA TRP A 91 2.70 -5.76 14.89
C TRP A 91 2.24 -6.79 15.93
N ASP A 92 3.14 -7.36 16.74
CA ASP A 92 2.80 -8.46 17.67
C ASP A 92 2.13 -9.66 16.96
N LEU A 93 2.55 -9.93 15.72
CA LEU A 93 2.06 -11.01 14.86
C LEU A 93 3.06 -12.17 14.70
N ASP A 94 4.10 -12.25 15.54
CA ASP A 94 5.08 -13.34 15.63
C ASP A 94 4.62 -14.46 16.59
N ARG A 95 3.36 -14.85 16.47
CA ARG A 95 2.70 -15.76 17.41
C ARG A 95 2.89 -17.23 17.04
N ASN A 96 2.95 -18.12 18.04
CA ASN A 96 3.00 -19.57 17.81
C ASN A 96 1.72 -20.11 17.14
N ILE A 97 0.58 -19.43 17.38
CA ILE A 97 -0.73 -19.81 16.88
C ILE A 97 -1.38 -18.56 16.29
N GLY A 98 -1.64 -18.56 15.00
CA GLY A 98 -2.01 -17.38 14.26
C GLY A 98 -0.77 -16.63 13.78
N GLY A 99 -0.75 -15.30 14.02
CA GLY A 99 0.33 -14.42 13.54
C GLY A 99 0.22 -14.08 12.06
N VAL A 100 1.28 -13.50 11.51
CA VAL A 100 1.34 -13.20 10.08
C VAL A 100 1.98 -14.35 9.31
N THR A 101 1.34 -14.74 8.21
CA THR A 101 1.87 -15.72 7.26
C THR A 101 1.91 -15.11 5.87
N VAL A 102 3.09 -15.10 5.24
CA VAL A 102 3.22 -14.68 3.84
C VAL A 102 2.85 -15.86 2.94
N LEU A 103 1.91 -15.63 2.03
CA LEU A 103 1.33 -16.62 1.13
C LEU A 103 1.67 -16.25 -0.33
N PRO A 104 2.82 -16.69 -0.85
CA PRO A 104 3.13 -16.54 -2.27
C PRO A 104 2.33 -17.54 -3.11
N PRO A 105 2.14 -17.30 -4.42
CA PRO A 105 1.63 -18.33 -5.32
C PRO A 105 2.59 -19.51 -5.33
N TYR A 106 2.04 -20.72 -5.40
CA TYR A 106 2.83 -21.95 -5.40
C TYR A 106 2.41 -22.90 -6.52
N GLU A 107 3.35 -23.70 -6.97
CA GLU A 107 3.13 -24.71 -8.00
C GLU A 107 2.42 -25.93 -7.38
N ARG A 108 1.26 -26.30 -7.95
CA ARG A 108 0.66 -27.62 -7.73
C ARG A 108 1.13 -28.55 -8.84
N SER A 109 1.19 -29.87 -8.56
CA SER A 109 1.80 -30.90 -9.42
C SER A 109 1.40 -30.87 -10.90
N ASP A 110 0.28 -30.24 -11.23
CA ASP A 110 -0.30 -30.24 -12.58
C ASP A 110 -0.46 -28.84 -13.22
N ASN A 111 -0.34 -27.74 -12.44
CA ASN A 111 -0.41 -26.37 -12.96
C ASN A 111 0.33 -25.40 -12.05
N SER A 112 1.28 -24.67 -12.62
CA SER A 112 1.94 -23.53 -11.98
C SER A 112 1.15 -22.28 -12.37
N GLU A 113 0.35 -21.73 -11.46
CA GLU A 113 -0.45 -20.55 -11.77
C GLU A 113 -0.17 -19.40 -10.80
N TRP A 114 0.21 -18.28 -11.38
CA TRP A 114 0.19 -16.98 -10.71
C TRP A 114 -1.25 -16.65 -10.27
N TYR A 115 -1.41 -15.82 -9.25
CA TYR A 115 -2.72 -15.30 -8.91
C TYR A 115 -3.27 -14.47 -10.08
N THR A 116 -4.29 -14.97 -10.74
CA THR A 116 -4.86 -14.34 -11.92
C THR A 116 -5.91 -13.26 -11.60
N GLY A 117 -6.28 -13.13 -10.32
CA GLY A 117 -7.23 -12.14 -9.83
C GLY A 117 -7.29 -12.12 -8.31
N THR A 118 -7.96 -11.12 -7.75
CA THR A 118 -8.04 -10.91 -6.30
C THR A 118 -8.71 -12.06 -5.56
N ALA A 119 -9.81 -12.59 -6.06
CA ALA A 119 -10.48 -13.73 -5.46
C ALA A 119 -9.79 -15.07 -5.80
N ASN A 120 -9.07 -15.16 -6.93
CA ASN A 120 -8.24 -16.32 -7.25
C ASN A 120 -7.12 -16.51 -6.22
N ALA A 121 -6.49 -15.41 -5.78
CA ALA A 121 -5.48 -15.47 -4.73
C ALA A 121 -6.04 -16.07 -3.42
N ILE A 122 -7.26 -15.69 -3.04
CA ILE A 122 -7.93 -16.24 -1.87
C ILE A 122 -8.31 -17.72 -2.10
N PHE A 123 -8.83 -18.06 -3.28
CA PHE A 123 -9.18 -19.42 -3.64
C PHE A 123 -7.99 -20.39 -3.55
N GLN A 124 -6.83 -20.01 -4.05
CA GLN A 124 -5.62 -20.84 -3.96
C GLN A 124 -5.16 -21.11 -2.52
N ASN A 125 -5.59 -20.27 -1.56
CA ASN A 125 -5.22 -20.35 -0.14
C ASN A 125 -6.38 -20.80 0.78
N LEU A 126 -7.37 -21.51 0.25
CA LEU A 126 -8.49 -22.05 1.04
C LEU A 126 -8.01 -22.92 2.21
N GLU A 127 -7.01 -23.79 1.98
CA GLU A 127 -6.44 -24.66 3.01
C GLU A 127 -5.88 -23.88 4.21
N TYR A 128 -5.25 -22.73 3.96
CA TYR A 128 -4.77 -21.87 5.05
C TYR A 128 -5.92 -21.41 5.95
N MET A 129 -7.04 -20.98 5.36
CA MET A 129 -8.21 -20.55 6.11
C MET A 129 -8.92 -21.72 6.81
N GLU A 130 -8.98 -22.89 6.16
CA GLU A 130 -9.56 -24.12 6.72
C GLU A 130 -8.87 -24.58 8.00
N ASN A 131 -7.55 -24.37 8.11
CA ASN A 131 -6.77 -24.72 9.31
C ASN A 131 -7.24 -23.98 10.56
N TYR A 132 -7.82 -22.79 10.42
CA TYR A 132 -8.36 -22.00 11.53
C TYR A 132 -9.88 -22.12 11.69
N ASN A 133 -10.59 -22.65 10.67
CA ASN A 133 -12.05 -22.78 10.63
C ASN A 133 -12.77 -21.55 11.23
N PRO A 134 -12.53 -20.34 10.71
CA PRO A 134 -13.08 -19.13 11.26
C PRO A 134 -14.60 -19.05 11.08
N ASP A 135 -15.26 -18.15 11.81
CA ASP A 135 -16.66 -17.82 11.53
C ASP A 135 -16.71 -16.78 10.39
N TYR A 136 -15.77 -15.83 10.38
CA TYR A 136 -15.69 -14.72 9.43
C TYR A 136 -14.31 -14.61 8.80
N VAL A 137 -14.26 -14.13 7.56
CA VAL A 137 -13.01 -13.79 6.86
C VAL A 137 -13.07 -12.32 6.43
N LEU A 138 -12.07 -11.57 6.88
CA LEU A 138 -11.84 -10.19 6.48
C LEU A 138 -10.89 -10.18 5.27
N ILE A 139 -11.34 -9.64 4.15
CA ILE A 139 -10.53 -9.43 2.95
C ILE A 139 -10.10 -7.97 2.92
N LEU A 140 -8.81 -7.72 2.76
CA LEU A 140 -8.20 -6.39 2.77
C LEU A 140 -7.39 -6.12 1.52
N SER A 141 -7.44 -4.89 1.02
CA SER A 141 -6.44 -4.36 0.08
C SER A 141 -5.23 -3.85 0.86
N GLY A 142 -4.03 -4.23 0.42
CA GLY A 142 -2.75 -3.88 1.06
C GLY A 142 -2.14 -2.56 0.56
N ASP A 143 -2.88 -1.72 -0.15
CA ASP A 143 -2.35 -0.61 -0.92
C ASP A 143 -3.04 0.75 -0.65
N HIS A 144 -3.77 0.86 0.48
CA HIS A 144 -4.48 2.07 0.90
C HIS A 144 -3.96 2.61 2.25
N ILE A 145 -4.12 3.91 2.45
CA ILE A 145 -3.78 4.63 3.69
C ILE A 145 -5.08 4.96 4.43
N TYR A 146 -5.27 4.40 5.61
CA TYR A 146 -6.45 4.60 6.45
C TYR A 146 -6.26 4.05 7.85
N LYS A 147 -7.11 4.45 8.79
CA LYS A 147 -7.26 3.86 10.12
C LYS A 147 -8.69 3.37 10.27
N MET A 148 -8.89 2.10 10.54
CA MET A 148 -10.23 1.52 10.65
C MET A 148 -10.25 0.42 11.68
N ASP A 149 -11.26 0.48 12.55
CA ASP A 149 -11.58 -0.59 13.49
C ASP A 149 -12.47 -1.62 12.80
N TYR A 150 -11.89 -2.79 12.56
CA TYR A 150 -12.61 -3.90 11.92
C TYR A 150 -13.55 -4.63 12.88
N GLU A 151 -13.37 -4.48 14.21
CA GLU A 151 -14.30 -5.03 15.20
C GLU A 151 -15.67 -4.35 15.08
N VAL A 152 -15.68 -3.02 14.95
CA VAL A 152 -16.91 -2.24 14.71
C VAL A 152 -17.61 -2.67 13.41
N MET A 153 -16.84 -2.91 12.36
CA MET A 153 -17.41 -3.42 11.09
C MET A 153 -17.95 -4.85 11.25
N LEU A 154 -17.29 -5.70 12.04
CA LEU A 154 -17.76 -7.05 12.33
C LEU A 154 -19.06 -7.04 13.14
N ASP A 155 -19.16 -6.17 14.14
CA ASP A 155 -20.39 -6.01 14.92
C ASP A 155 -21.55 -5.57 14.03
N PHE A 156 -21.33 -4.60 13.14
CA PHE A 156 -22.33 -4.23 12.13
C PHE A 156 -22.72 -5.41 11.22
N HIS A 157 -21.75 -6.23 10.81
CA HIS A 157 -22.00 -7.43 10.01
C HIS A 157 -22.92 -8.43 10.74
N LYS A 158 -22.66 -8.67 12.02
CA LYS A 158 -23.46 -9.55 12.87
C LYS A 158 -24.88 -8.99 13.10
N GLU A 159 -24.98 -7.71 13.46
CA GLU A 159 -26.26 -7.03 13.76
C GLU A 159 -27.18 -6.94 12.53
N SER A 160 -26.62 -6.70 11.36
CA SER A 160 -27.39 -6.65 10.11
C SER A 160 -27.82 -8.02 9.60
N GLY A 161 -27.24 -9.10 10.14
CA GLY A 161 -27.42 -10.47 9.63
C GLY A 161 -26.87 -10.64 8.23
N ALA A 162 -25.79 -9.96 7.92
CA ALA A 162 -25.15 -9.99 6.60
C ALA A 162 -24.47 -11.34 6.34
N GLU A 163 -24.46 -11.75 5.08
CA GLU A 163 -23.55 -12.79 4.57
C GLU A 163 -22.27 -12.16 4.00
N VAL A 164 -22.38 -10.91 3.50
CA VAL A 164 -21.28 -10.10 3.01
C VAL A 164 -21.48 -8.67 3.47
N THR A 165 -20.44 -8.07 4.05
CA THR A 165 -20.40 -6.63 4.33
C THR A 165 -19.26 -6.00 3.54
N ILE A 166 -19.56 -4.90 2.84
CA ILE A 166 -18.61 -4.12 2.05
C ILE A 166 -18.38 -2.79 2.74
N ALA A 167 -17.14 -2.49 3.12
CA ALA A 167 -16.81 -1.13 3.57
C ALA A 167 -16.85 -0.19 2.37
N ALA A 168 -17.56 0.90 2.50
CA ALA A 168 -17.74 1.89 1.46
C ALA A 168 -17.73 3.32 2.01
N MET A 169 -17.31 4.26 1.19
CA MET A 169 -17.33 5.69 1.53
C MET A 169 -17.73 6.54 0.34
N PRO A 170 -18.33 7.71 0.57
CA PRO A 170 -18.63 8.64 -0.51
C PRO A 170 -17.32 9.24 -1.08
N VAL A 171 -17.20 9.25 -2.40
CA VAL A 171 -16.09 9.90 -3.12
C VAL A 171 -16.63 10.96 -4.08
N PRO A 172 -15.80 11.91 -4.56
CA PRO A 172 -16.21 12.81 -5.65
C PRO A 172 -16.70 12.02 -6.86
N MET A 173 -17.77 12.49 -7.50
CA MET A 173 -18.42 11.76 -8.60
C MET A 173 -17.48 11.55 -9.79
N GLU A 174 -16.54 12.48 -10.00
CA GLU A 174 -15.52 12.43 -11.03
C GLU A 174 -14.53 11.27 -10.83
N GLU A 175 -14.34 10.83 -9.59
CA GLU A 175 -13.44 9.73 -9.23
C GLU A 175 -14.15 8.38 -9.13
N ALA A 176 -15.49 8.39 -9.03
CA ALA A 176 -16.28 7.17 -8.76
C ALA A 176 -16.06 6.05 -9.79
N SER A 177 -15.80 6.40 -11.06
CA SER A 177 -15.50 5.42 -12.12
C SER A 177 -14.23 4.58 -11.90
N ARG A 178 -13.39 4.96 -10.94
CA ARG A 178 -12.15 4.23 -10.60
C ARG A 178 -12.39 3.06 -9.66
N PHE A 179 -13.54 3.02 -8.99
CA PHE A 179 -13.87 2.10 -7.90
C PHE A 179 -15.06 1.20 -8.23
N GLY A 180 -15.22 0.14 -7.47
CA GLY A 180 -16.48 -0.58 -7.37
C GLY A 180 -17.52 0.32 -6.69
N ILE A 181 -18.68 0.48 -7.29
CA ILE A 181 -19.73 1.38 -6.80
C ILE A 181 -20.86 0.57 -6.17
N VAL A 182 -21.19 0.95 -4.95
CA VAL A 182 -22.25 0.31 -4.15
C VAL A 182 -23.52 1.15 -4.25
N ILE A 183 -24.66 0.49 -4.49
CA ILE A 183 -25.99 1.10 -4.51
C ILE A 183 -26.79 0.46 -3.39
N THR A 184 -27.30 1.26 -2.45
CA THR A 184 -27.99 0.77 -1.26
C THR A 184 -29.41 1.30 -1.15
N ASP A 185 -30.23 0.58 -0.38
CA ASP A 185 -31.49 1.13 0.15
C ASP A 185 -31.28 1.95 1.43
N ASP A 186 -32.38 2.47 2.00
CA ASP A 186 -32.35 3.29 3.23
C ASP A 186 -31.83 2.52 4.47
N LYS A 187 -31.78 1.20 4.41
CA LYS A 187 -31.27 0.32 5.47
C LYS A 187 -29.84 -0.13 5.24
N LYS A 188 -29.14 0.49 4.28
CA LYS A 188 -27.78 0.15 3.87
C LYS A 188 -27.64 -1.25 3.26
N LYS A 189 -28.75 -1.93 2.91
CA LYS A 189 -28.73 -3.18 2.16
C LYS A 189 -28.33 -2.87 0.72
N ILE A 190 -27.36 -3.62 0.20
CA ILE A 190 -26.90 -3.48 -1.18
C ILE A 190 -27.95 -4.03 -2.13
N ILE A 191 -28.42 -3.19 -3.02
CA ILE A 191 -29.39 -3.50 -4.06
C ILE A 191 -28.76 -3.68 -5.43
N ASP A 192 -27.53 -3.15 -5.61
CA ASP A 192 -26.73 -3.35 -6.81
C ASP A 192 -25.25 -3.03 -6.56
N PHE A 193 -24.36 -3.59 -7.40
CA PHE A 193 -22.93 -3.36 -7.36
C PHE A 193 -22.37 -3.25 -8.79
N GLU A 194 -21.61 -2.19 -9.06
CA GLU A 194 -21.00 -1.90 -10.38
C GLU A 194 -19.48 -1.84 -10.26
N GLU A 195 -18.75 -2.75 -10.89
CA GLU A 195 -17.28 -2.71 -10.87
C GLU A 195 -16.76 -1.73 -11.93
N LYS A 196 -16.20 -0.61 -11.47
CA LYS A 196 -15.57 0.45 -12.29
C LYS A 196 -16.44 0.89 -13.48
N PRO A 197 -17.66 1.36 -13.23
CA PRO A 197 -18.57 1.76 -14.30
C PRO A 197 -18.10 3.04 -14.99
N GLU A 198 -18.27 3.13 -16.31
CA GLU A 198 -17.99 4.38 -17.05
C GLU A 198 -18.88 5.54 -16.61
N LYS A 199 -20.11 5.22 -16.20
CA LYS A 199 -21.11 6.19 -15.72
C LYS A 199 -21.70 5.70 -14.39
N PRO A 200 -21.07 6.04 -13.27
CA PRO A 200 -21.51 5.56 -11.96
C PRO A 200 -22.88 6.11 -11.58
N ARG A 201 -23.74 5.24 -11.03
CA ARG A 201 -25.10 5.62 -10.55
C ARG A 201 -25.10 6.10 -9.10
N SER A 202 -24.00 5.92 -8.38
CA SER A 202 -23.80 6.35 -7.00
C SER A 202 -22.36 6.80 -6.83
N ASN A 203 -22.09 7.56 -5.79
CA ASN A 203 -20.73 7.94 -5.39
C ASN A 203 -20.21 7.15 -4.18
N LEU A 204 -20.96 6.14 -3.73
CA LEU A 204 -20.55 5.28 -2.63
C LEU A 204 -19.56 4.21 -3.15
N ALA A 205 -18.27 4.50 -2.97
CA ALA A 205 -17.19 3.66 -3.48
C ALA A 205 -16.82 2.54 -2.50
N SER A 206 -16.65 1.33 -2.99
CA SER A 206 -16.08 0.22 -2.24
C SER A 206 -14.60 0.50 -1.92
N MET A 207 -14.23 0.34 -0.67
CA MET A 207 -12.85 0.48 -0.20
C MET A 207 -11.98 -0.75 -0.46
N GLY A 208 -12.53 -1.82 -1.06
CA GLY A 208 -11.81 -3.10 -1.21
C GLY A 208 -11.61 -3.83 0.12
N ILE A 209 -12.48 -3.57 1.09
CA ILE A 209 -12.50 -4.17 2.43
C ILE A 209 -13.82 -4.89 2.57
N TYR A 210 -13.76 -6.21 2.81
CA TYR A 210 -14.95 -7.06 2.86
C TYR A 210 -14.92 -7.98 4.08
N ILE A 211 -16.07 -8.15 4.76
CA ILE A 211 -16.28 -9.25 5.72
C ILE A 211 -17.26 -10.23 5.10
N PHE A 212 -16.86 -11.49 5.06
CA PHE A 212 -17.68 -12.61 4.62
C PHE A 212 -17.92 -13.59 5.75
N ASN A 213 -19.11 -14.17 5.83
CA ASN A 213 -19.28 -15.46 6.50
C ASN A 213 -18.37 -16.49 5.81
N TRP A 214 -17.57 -17.23 6.57
CA TRP A 214 -16.61 -18.18 6.00
C TRP A 214 -17.26 -19.21 5.05
N LYS A 215 -18.42 -19.75 5.44
CA LYS A 215 -19.15 -20.72 4.62
C LYS A 215 -19.55 -20.15 3.26
N THR A 216 -20.05 -18.93 3.26
CA THR A 216 -20.47 -18.19 2.07
C THR A 216 -19.28 -17.90 1.15
N LEU A 217 -18.18 -17.41 1.71
CA LEU A 217 -16.95 -17.16 0.95
C LEU A 217 -16.44 -18.43 0.28
N LYS A 218 -16.35 -19.53 1.05
CA LYS A 218 -15.86 -20.82 0.56
C LYS A 218 -16.75 -21.35 -0.57
N GLU A 219 -18.07 -21.32 -0.40
CA GLU A 219 -19.03 -21.77 -1.43
C GLU A 219 -18.90 -20.93 -2.71
N ALA A 220 -18.85 -19.60 -2.59
CA ALA A 220 -18.72 -18.69 -3.72
C ALA A 220 -17.42 -18.92 -4.49
N LEU A 221 -16.28 -19.04 -3.79
CA LEU A 221 -14.98 -19.28 -4.39
C LEU A 221 -14.92 -20.61 -5.15
N ILE A 222 -15.44 -21.68 -4.55
CA ILE A 222 -15.48 -23.00 -5.20
C ILE A 222 -16.41 -22.99 -6.42
N THR A 223 -17.58 -22.36 -6.30
CA THR A 223 -18.56 -22.33 -7.40
C THR A 223 -18.08 -21.52 -8.58
N MET A 224 -17.32 -20.45 -8.32
CA MET A 224 -16.82 -19.53 -9.35
C MET A 224 -15.37 -19.84 -9.78
N ALA A 225 -14.78 -20.96 -9.32
CA ALA A 225 -13.37 -21.29 -9.54
C ALA A 225 -12.92 -21.31 -11.01
N ASP A 226 -13.82 -21.69 -11.92
CA ASP A 226 -13.54 -21.81 -13.35
C ASP A 226 -13.55 -20.46 -14.09
N GLN A 227 -13.88 -19.34 -13.39
CA GLN A 227 -13.88 -18.02 -14.01
C GLN A 227 -12.46 -17.54 -14.30
N PRO A 228 -12.17 -17.06 -15.51
CA PRO A 228 -10.86 -16.49 -15.82
C PRO A 228 -10.64 -15.22 -14.99
N ALA A 229 -9.45 -15.09 -14.41
CA ALA A 229 -9.08 -13.94 -13.58
C ALA A 229 -10.11 -13.65 -12.47
N LEU A 230 -10.45 -14.69 -11.67
CA LEU A 230 -11.47 -14.63 -10.64
C LEU A 230 -11.23 -13.44 -9.69
N ASP A 231 -12.21 -12.54 -9.62
CA ASP A 231 -12.13 -11.24 -8.93
C ASP A 231 -13.34 -11.01 -8.02
N PHE A 232 -13.15 -10.30 -6.89
CA PHE A 232 -14.24 -10.03 -5.96
C PHE A 232 -15.32 -9.15 -6.58
N GLY A 233 -14.95 -8.03 -7.18
CA GLY A 233 -15.91 -7.07 -7.74
C GLY A 233 -16.63 -7.60 -8.98
N LYS A 234 -15.93 -8.36 -9.83
CA LYS A 234 -16.51 -8.86 -11.09
C LYS A 234 -17.29 -10.17 -10.96
N HIS A 235 -16.93 -11.00 -9.98
CA HIS A 235 -17.47 -12.37 -9.92
C HIS A 235 -18.11 -12.72 -8.57
N ILE A 236 -17.39 -12.54 -7.45
CA ILE A 236 -17.85 -13.04 -6.14
C ILE A 236 -19.01 -12.19 -5.59
N ILE A 237 -18.88 -10.86 -5.59
CA ILE A 237 -19.94 -9.98 -5.09
C ILE A 237 -21.21 -10.09 -5.96
N PRO A 238 -21.13 -10.01 -7.30
CA PRO A 238 -22.29 -10.26 -8.17
C PRO A 238 -22.93 -11.63 -7.96
N TYR A 239 -22.14 -12.70 -7.84
CA TYR A 239 -22.67 -14.05 -7.55
C TYR A 239 -23.47 -14.07 -6.24
N CYS A 240 -22.94 -13.52 -5.16
CA CYS A 240 -23.66 -13.46 -3.88
C CYS A 240 -24.95 -12.65 -3.98
N HIS A 241 -24.92 -11.54 -4.73
CA HIS A 241 -26.10 -10.70 -4.98
C HIS A 241 -27.17 -11.45 -5.80
N GLU A 242 -26.80 -12.11 -6.90
CA GLU A 242 -27.72 -12.91 -7.75
C GLU A 242 -28.35 -14.08 -6.99
N LYS A 243 -27.64 -14.65 -6.03
CA LYS A 243 -28.18 -15.70 -5.12
C LYS A 243 -29.12 -15.13 -4.06
N GLY A 244 -29.33 -13.82 -4.00
CA GLY A 244 -30.20 -13.18 -3.01
C GLY A 244 -29.64 -13.20 -1.59
N MET A 245 -28.34 -13.41 -1.43
CA MET A 245 -27.70 -13.35 -0.13
C MET A 245 -27.79 -11.93 0.46
N PRO A 246 -27.91 -11.75 1.78
CA PRO A 246 -27.94 -10.42 2.41
C PRO A 246 -26.55 -9.75 2.32
N LEU A 247 -26.43 -8.72 1.47
CA LEU A 247 -25.26 -7.88 1.33
C LEU A 247 -25.54 -6.51 1.94
N TYR A 248 -24.62 -5.98 2.75
CA TYR A 248 -24.76 -4.67 3.38
C TYR A 248 -23.52 -3.80 3.17
N ALA A 249 -23.72 -2.49 3.07
CA ALA A 249 -22.65 -1.50 3.03
C ALA A 249 -22.39 -0.95 4.43
N TYR A 250 -21.16 -1.10 4.91
CA TYR A 250 -20.67 -0.40 6.09
C TYR A 250 -20.08 0.95 5.64
N GLU A 251 -20.79 2.04 5.94
CA GLU A 251 -20.31 3.39 5.59
C GLU A 251 -19.20 3.83 6.53
N TYR A 252 -18.01 3.97 5.97
CA TYR A 252 -16.84 4.46 6.69
C TYR A 252 -16.75 5.98 6.60
N ASN A 253 -16.52 6.64 7.74
CA ASN A 253 -16.49 8.11 7.86
C ASN A 253 -15.11 8.64 8.27
N GLY A 254 -14.04 7.86 8.12
CA GLY A 254 -12.68 8.28 8.42
C GLY A 254 -11.89 8.65 7.17
N TYR A 255 -10.62 9.00 7.38
CA TYR A 255 -9.68 9.23 6.27
C TYR A 255 -9.38 7.91 5.54
N TRP A 256 -9.47 7.94 4.22
CA TRP A 256 -9.05 6.85 3.34
C TRP A 256 -8.51 7.41 2.03
N LYS A 257 -7.34 6.93 1.60
CA LYS A 257 -6.71 7.38 0.35
C LYS A 257 -6.15 6.19 -0.43
N ASP A 258 -6.58 6.04 -1.70
CA ASP A 258 -5.90 5.19 -2.68
C ASP A 258 -4.69 5.95 -3.24
N VAL A 259 -3.50 5.61 -2.73
CA VAL A 259 -2.23 6.18 -3.20
C VAL A 259 -1.74 5.46 -4.47
N GLY A 260 -2.60 5.34 -5.45
CA GLY A 260 -2.38 4.55 -6.67
C GLY A 260 -1.68 5.31 -7.81
N THR A 261 -1.49 6.62 -7.70
CA THR A 261 -0.79 7.47 -8.68
C THR A 261 0.27 8.31 -7.98
N LEU A 262 1.27 8.81 -8.71
CA LEU A 262 2.31 9.69 -8.14
C LEU A 262 1.70 10.95 -7.51
N SER A 263 0.67 11.52 -8.14
CA SER A 263 -0.03 12.69 -7.62
C SER A 263 -0.77 12.39 -6.31
N SER A 264 -1.59 11.33 -6.27
CA SER A 264 -2.32 10.96 -5.05
C SER A 264 -1.37 10.51 -3.92
N TYR A 265 -0.24 9.89 -4.27
CA TYR A 265 0.81 9.55 -3.31
C TYR A 265 1.49 10.81 -2.75
N TRP A 266 1.83 11.79 -3.61
CA TRP A 266 2.40 13.05 -3.18
C TRP A 266 1.41 13.83 -2.30
N GLU A 267 0.16 13.98 -2.74
CA GLU A 267 -0.90 14.66 -1.99
C GLU A 267 -1.10 14.05 -0.60
N ALA A 268 -1.23 12.72 -0.51
CA ALA A 268 -1.42 12.02 0.76
C ALA A 268 -0.25 12.25 1.76
N ASN A 269 0.98 12.35 1.27
CA ASN A 269 2.12 12.71 2.12
C ASN A 269 2.09 14.19 2.53
N MET A 270 1.67 15.11 1.65
CA MET A 270 1.55 16.53 1.98
C MET A 270 0.41 16.80 2.97
N GLU A 271 -0.69 16.05 2.93
CA GLU A 271 -1.79 16.13 3.90
C GLU A 271 -1.33 15.80 5.33
N LEU A 272 -0.26 14.99 5.51
CA LEU A 272 0.28 14.66 6.84
C LEU A 272 0.94 15.85 7.55
N ILE A 273 1.43 16.83 6.80
CA ILE A 273 2.14 18.01 7.34
C ILE A 273 1.23 19.22 7.51
N ASP A 274 -0.06 19.09 7.31
CA ASP A 274 -1.02 20.15 7.61
C ASP A 274 -1.04 20.47 9.11
N ILE A 275 -1.43 21.70 9.44
CA ILE A 275 -1.48 22.16 10.85
C ILE A 275 -2.41 21.29 11.70
N VAL A 276 -3.51 20.85 11.10
CA VAL A 276 -4.44 19.88 11.68
C VAL A 276 -4.66 18.81 10.62
N PRO A 277 -3.79 17.77 10.58
CA PRO A 277 -3.91 16.74 9.57
C PRO A 277 -5.17 15.91 9.81
N GLU A 278 -5.93 15.66 8.75
CA GLU A 278 -7.11 14.77 8.81
C GLU A 278 -6.66 13.34 9.17
N PHE A 279 -5.49 12.93 8.69
CA PHE A 279 -4.84 11.68 9.05
C PHE A 279 -3.71 11.93 10.05
N ASN A 280 -4.00 11.74 11.35
CA ASN A 280 -3.03 12.00 12.42
C ASN A 280 -2.16 10.77 12.71
N LEU A 281 -0.87 10.84 12.39
CA LEU A 281 0.10 9.78 12.71
C LEU A 281 0.47 9.73 14.21
N TYR A 282 0.20 10.80 14.97
CA TYR A 282 0.55 10.94 16.39
C TYR A 282 -0.58 10.50 17.35
N GLU A 283 -1.60 9.87 16.83
CA GLU A 283 -2.71 9.36 17.63
C GLU A 283 -2.25 8.19 18.53
N GLU A 284 -2.38 8.36 19.84
CA GLU A 284 -1.88 7.39 20.83
C GLU A 284 -2.73 6.14 20.92
N TYR A 285 -4.05 6.26 20.68
CA TYR A 285 -5.01 5.16 20.85
C TYR A 285 -5.10 4.26 19.61
N TRP A 286 -4.64 4.73 18.45
CA TRP A 286 -4.63 3.98 17.20
C TRP A 286 -3.29 4.14 16.49
N ARG A 287 -2.28 3.47 17.04
CA ARG A 287 -0.90 3.57 16.53
C ARG A 287 -0.72 2.80 15.24
N ILE A 288 0.06 3.37 14.34
CA ILE A 288 0.59 2.64 13.18
C ILE A 288 1.97 2.11 13.54
N TYR A 289 2.11 0.80 13.49
CA TYR A 289 3.35 0.08 13.75
C TYR A 289 4.12 -0.12 12.45
N THR A 290 5.44 -0.18 12.53
CA THR A 290 6.32 -0.43 11.38
C THR A 290 7.60 -1.10 11.82
N LYS A 291 8.26 -1.78 10.89
CA LYS A 291 9.63 -2.22 11.07
C LYS A 291 10.57 -1.03 10.94
N SER A 292 11.08 -0.52 12.05
CA SER A 292 12.03 0.57 12.10
C SER A 292 13.47 0.06 12.08
N GLU A 293 14.35 0.75 11.35
CA GLU A 293 15.80 0.60 11.50
C GLU A 293 16.25 1.24 12.81
N ILE A 294 17.32 0.73 13.41
CA ILE A 294 17.90 1.34 14.61
C ILE A 294 18.83 2.47 14.14
N LEU A 295 18.30 3.68 14.15
CA LEU A 295 19.02 4.88 13.74
C LEU A 295 19.14 5.87 14.92
N PRO A 296 20.16 6.77 14.93
CA PRO A 296 20.25 7.81 15.93
C PRO A 296 19.08 8.81 15.76
N PRO A 297 18.83 9.66 16.76
CA PRO A 297 17.93 10.81 16.58
C PRO A 297 18.36 11.68 15.40
N GLN A 298 17.43 12.41 14.80
CA GLN A 298 17.71 13.37 13.73
C GLN A 298 18.58 14.53 14.28
N TYR A 299 19.48 15.02 13.44
CA TYR A 299 20.32 16.19 13.72
C TYR A 299 19.91 17.37 12.83
N ILE A 300 19.66 18.52 13.44
CA ILE A 300 19.34 19.77 12.75
C ILE A 300 20.46 20.79 13.13
N ALA A 301 21.20 21.25 12.12
CA ALA A 301 22.30 22.18 12.33
C ALA A 301 21.78 23.58 12.72
N SER A 302 22.62 24.38 13.37
CA SER A 302 22.25 25.69 13.89
C SER A 302 21.77 26.70 12.84
N ASP A 303 22.27 26.55 11.60
CA ASP A 303 21.96 27.46 10.49
C ASP A 303 20.85 26.92 9.57
N SER A 304 20.26 25.81 9.96
CA SER A 304 19.18 25.16 9.21
C SER A 304 17.82 25.78 9.51
N ILE A 305 16.90 25.71 8.53
CA ILE A 305 15.50 26.09 8.71
C ILE A 305 14.63 24.88 8.39
N VAL A 306 13.72 24.55 9.30
CA VAL A 306 12.77 23.45 9.11
C VAL A 306 11.36 23.97 9.46
N GLU A 307 10.48 23.99 8.48
CA GLU A 307 9.11 24.49 8.63
C GLU A 307 8.08 23.54 8.02
N ARG A 308 7.10 23.08 8.81
CA ARG A 308 6.03 22.18 8.38
C ARG A 308 6.55 20.90 7.71
N CYS A 309 7.38 20.14 8.43
CA CYS A 309 8.02 18.94 7.90
C CYS A 309 7.83 17.75 8.84
N ILE A 310 7.75 16.56 8.26
CA ILE A 310 7.99 15.30 8.96
C ILE A 310 9.43 14.89 8.62
N ILE A 311 10.23 14.54 9.63
CA ILE A 311 11.64 14.14 9.47
C ILE A 311 11.85 12.82 10.20
N GLY A 312 12.32 11.81 9.48
CA GLY A 312 12.64 10.49 10.01
C GLY A 312 13.90 10.47 10.87
N GLU A 313 14.05 9.42 11.67
CA GLU A 313 15.20 9.16 12.52
C GLU A 313 16.49 9.05 11.70
N GLY A 314 17.62 9.44 12.28
CA GLY A 314 18.95 9.37 11.64
C GLY A 314 19.19 10.40 10.55
N SER A 315 18.27 11.32 10.30
CA SER A 315 18.44 12.34 9.27
C SER A 315 19.29 13.51 9.76
N GLU A 316 20.13 14.06 8.87
CA GLU A 316 21.02 15.18 9.13
C GLU A 316 20.64 16.36 8.22
N ILE A 317 20.15 17.46 8.81
CA ILE A 317 19.68 18.64 8.07
C ILE A 317 20.65 19.80 8.26
N TYR A 318 21.39 20.15 7.21
CA TYR A 318 22.28 21.29 7.17
C TYR A 318 21.76 22.44 6.29
N GLY A 319 20.69 22.20 5.55
CA GLY A 319 20.01 23.14 4.64
C GLY A 319 18.70 23.67 5.17
N GLN A 320 17.83 24.04 4.25
CA GLN A 320 16.48 24.55 4.52
C GLN A 320 15.44 23.60 3.97
N VAL A 321 14.44 23.22 4.77
CA VAL A 321 13.39 22.27 4.38
C VAL A 321 12.03 22.85 4.73
N TYR A 322 11.15 22.93 3.74
CA TYR A 322 9.83 23.51 3.86
C TYR A 322 8.76 22.56 3.29
N ASN A 323 7.64 22.42 3.99
CA ASN A 323 6.46 21.66 3.50
C ASN A 323 6.86 20.31 2.89
N SER A 324 7.67 19.51 3.58
CA SER A 324 8.25 18.30 3.00
C SER A 324 8.22 17.12 3.97
N VAL A 325 8.20 15.92 3.41
CA VAL A 325 8.31 14.66 4.15
C VAL A 325 9.68 14.04 3.87
N ILE A 326 10.49 13.94 4.90
CA ILE A 326 11.86 13.43 4.85
C ILE A 326 11.92 12.08 5.57
N GLY A 327 12.40 11.06 4.87
CA GLY A 327 12.57 9.70 5.38
C GLY A 327 13.69 9.56 6.40
N CYS A 328 13.94 8.32 6.82
CA CYS A 328 15.00 8.01 7.78
C CYS A 328 16.40 8.03 7.11
N GLY A 329 17.42 8.50 7.84
CA GLY A 329 18.81 8.47 7.37
C GLY A 329 19.10 9.39 6.17
N VAL A 330 18.33 10.46 5.99
CA VAL A 330 18.51 11.41 4.88
C VAL A 330 19.50 12.51 5.29
N THR A 331 20.43 12.83 4.39
CA THR A 331 21.32 13.99 4.56
C THR A 331 20.92 15.10 3.59
N ILE A 332 20.70 16.32 4.12
CA ILE A 332 20.46 17.55 3.33
C ILE A 332 21.65 18.49 3.53
N GLY A 333 22.42 18.74 2.46
CA GLY A 333 23.65 19.53 2.47
C GLY A 333 23.44 21.00 2.75
N LYS A 334 24.55 21.71 3.02
CA LYS A 334 24.56 23.15 3.31
C LYS A 334 24.13 23.98 2.11
N GLY A 335 23.33 25.03 2.36
CA GLY A 335 22.82 25.90 1.30
C GLY A 335 21.73 25.27 0.42
N THR A 336 21.42 24.01 0.65
CA THR A 336 20.35 23.30 -0.06
C THR A 336 18.98 23.74 0.44
N VAL A 337 18.03 23.91 -0.50
CA VAL A 337 16.66 24.29 -0.22
C VAL A 337 15.72 23.22 -0.78
N VAL A 338 14.94 22.61 0.09
CA VAL A 338 13.93 21.59 -0.26
C VAL A 338 12.54 22.14 0.01
N ARG A 339 11.63 22.05 -0.96
CA ARG A 339 10.22 22.49 -0.82
C ARG A 339 9.25 21.50 -1.45
N ASN A 340 8.10 21.33 -0.81
CA ASN A 340 6.95 20.57 -1.34
C ASN A 340 7.34 19.17 -1.83
N SER A 341 8.29 18.52 -1.17
CA SER A 341 8.95 17.31 -1.68
C SER A 341 8.88 16.15 -0.70
N ILE A 342 8.95 14.96 -1.26
CA ILE A 342 9.09 13.71 -0.52
C ILE A 342 10.50 13.17 -0.82
N ILE A 343 11.30 12.98 0.21
CA ILE A 343 12.62 12.35 0.11
C ILE A 343 12.59 11.10 0.98
N MET A 344 12.67 9.92 0.34
CA MET A 344 12.59 8.65 1.05
C MET A 344 13.90 8.29 1.75
N ASN A 345 13.95 7.11 2.35
CA ASN A 345 15.02 6.71 3.25
C ASN A 345 16.42 6.65 2.60
N GLN A 346 17.45 6.93 3.40
CA GLN A 346 18.86 6.76 3.05
C GLN A 346 19.31 7.56 1.81
N CYS A 347 18.69 8.72 1.56
CA CYS A 347 19.08 9.62 0.48
C CYS A 347 20.16 10.61 0.92
N HIS A 348 21.03 10.97 -0.01
CA HIS A 348 22.00 12.05 0.17
C HIS A 348 21.74 13.16 -0.86
N ILE A 349 21.46 14.37 -0.38
CA ILE A 349 21.29 15.57 -1.18
C ILE A 349 22.46 16.49 -0.91
N GLY A 350 23.25 16.77 -1.94
CA GLY A 350 24.47 17.59 -1.85
C GLY A 350 24.25 19.02 -1.39
N ASN A 351 25.33 19.83 -1.43
CA ASN A 351 25.30 21.23 -1.03
C ASN A 351 24.72 22.12 -2.16
N ASN A 352 24.15 23.28 -1.77
CA ASN A 352 23.65 24.30 -2.70
C ASN A 352 22.65 23.77 -3.76
N CYS A 353 21.89 22.73 -3.43
CA CYS A 353 20.87 22.20 -4.30
C CYS A 353 19.53 22.94 -4.13
N THR A 354 18.69 22.88 -5.15
CA THR A 354 17.29 23.33 -5.08
C THR A 354 16.39 22.16 -5.46
N VAL A 355 15.53 21.73 -4.55
CA VAL A 355 14.58 20.63 -4.75
C VAL A 355 13.17 21.17 -4.58
N GLU A 356 12.41 21.23 -5.68
CA GLU A 356 11.06 21.75 -5.69
C GLU A 356 10.09 20.71 -6.25
N LYS A 357 9.07 20.34 -5.46
CA LYS A 357 8.00 19.44 -5.84
C LYS A 357 8.48 18.12 -6.47
N ALA A 358 9.31 17.40 -5.70
CA ALA A 358 9.94 16.16 -6.12
C ALA A 358 9.51 14.97 -5.26
N ILE A 359 9.52 13.78 -5.86
CA ILE A 359 9.47 12.49 -5.17
C ILE A 359 10.82 11.81 -5.43
N ILE A 360 11.63 11.65 -4.41
CA ILE A 360 12.95 11.04 -4.46
C ILE A 360 12.89 9.73 -3.69
N ASP A 361 13.09 8.62 -4.40
CA ASP A 361 13.01 7.26 -3.87
C ASP A 361 14.21 6.91 -2.98
N GLU A 362 14.24 5.73 -2.39
CA GLU A 362 15.24 5.28 -1.43
C GLU A 362 16.66 5.19 -2.02
N TYR A 363 17.67 5.50 -1.20
CA TYR A 363 19.10 5.36 -1.54
C TYR A 363 19.58 6.23 -2.71
N VAL A 364 18.91 7.32 -3.01
CA VAL A 364 19.31 8.25 -4.07
C VAL A 364 20.47 9.14 -3.61
N ASN A 365 21.43 9.35 -4.51
CA ASN A 365 22.55 10.26 -4.28
C ASN A 365 22.50 11.43 -5.29
N ILE A 366 22.35 12.64 -4.81
CA ILE A 366 22.29 13.87 -5.59
C ILE A 366 23.54 14.71 -5.30
N GLY A 367 24.30 15.02 -6.36
CA GLY A 367 25.50 15.83 -6.27
C GLY A 367 25.25 17.29 -5.91
N ASP A 368 26.33 18.05 -5.68
CA ASP A 368 26.27 19.48 -5.31
C ASP A 368 25.68 20.35 -6.44
N GLY A 369 24.94 21.38 -6.10
CA GLY A 369 24.42 22.37 -7.05
C GLY A 369 23.35 21.90 -8.00
N VAL A 370 22.70 20.77 -7.72
CA VAL A 370 21.62 20.23 -8.55
C VAL A 370 20.33 21.02 -8.33
N GLU A 371 19.62 21.26 -9.43
CA GLU A 371 18.29 21.89 -9.40
C GLU A 371 17.22 20.92 -9.92
N LEU A 372 16.23 20.60 -9.09
CA LEU A 372 15.07 19.77 -9.46
C LEU A 372 13.79 20.62 -9.46
N GLY A 373 13.00 20.52 -10.55
CA GLY A 373 11.67 21.15 -10.64
C GLY A 373 11.66 22.66 -10.85
N THR A 374 12.80 23.26 -11.21
CA THR A 374 12.94 24.73 -11.37
C THR A 374 12.59 25.24 -12.76
N LEU A 375 12.55 24.35 -13.79
CA LEU A 375 12.27 24.73 -15.16
C LEU A 375 10.77 24.87 -15.44
N GLU A 376 10.44 25.55 -16.56
CA GLU A 376 9.06 25.71 -17.02
C GLU A 376 8.39 24.36 -17.28
N GLU A 377 7.12 24.23 -16.90
CA GLU A 377 6.40 22.96 -16.98
C GLU A 377 6.07 22.56 -18.41
N LYS A 378 6.36 21.30 -18.78
CA LYS A 378 5.95 20.66 -20.03
C LYS A 378 5.38 19.27 -19.71
N PRO A 379 4.43 18.75 -20.52
CA PRO A 379 3.93 17.38 -20.36
C PRO A 379 5.05 16.35 -20.54
N ASN A 380 4.98 15.21 -19.84
CA ASN A 380 5.92 14.11 -20.08
C ASN A 380 5.69 13.49 -21.46
N GLU A 381 6.77 13.28 -22.22
CA GLU A 381 6.70 12.82 -23.62
C GLU A 381 6.26 11.36 -23.76
N LEU A 382 6.62 10.49 -22.79
CA LEU A 382 6.35 9.05 -22.88
C LEU A 382 5.11 8.62 -22.09
N LYS A 383 4.93 9.14 -20.88
CA LYS A 383 3.87 8.72 -19.93
C LYS A 383 3.21 9.92 -19.25
N PRO A 384 2.52 10.80 -19.98
CA PRO A 384 1.91 12.02 -19.41
C PRO A 384 0.85 11.72 -18.34
N ASN A 385 0.23 10.55 -18.39
CA ASN A 385 -0.76 10.12 -17.38
C ASN A 385 -0.13 9.65 -16.06
N ILE A 386 1.19 9.41 -16.02
CA ILE A 386 1.92 8.98 -14.83
C ILE A 386 2.75 10.14 -14.29
N TYR A 387 3.59 10.75 -15.11
CA TYR A 387 4.49 11.83 -14.75
C TYR A 387 3.87 13.19 -15.12
N ASN A 388 3.19 13.80 -14.16
CA ASN A 388 2.38 15.00 -14.36
C ASN A 388 2.35 15.91 -13.12
N GLN A 389 1.54 16.95 -13.15
CA GLN A 389 1.34 17.92 -12.06
C GLN A 389 2.62 18.63 -11.60
N GLY A 390 3.63 18.74 -12.44
CA GLY A 390 4.89 19.38 -12.12
C GLY A 390 5.84 18.57 -11.25
N LEU A 391 5.51 17.30 -10.95
CA LEU A 391 6.32 16.43 -10.11
C LEU A 391 7.60 15.98 -10.83
N VAL A 392 8.75 16.08 -10.17
CA VAL A 392 9.98 15.40 -10.57
C VAL A 392 10.07 14.08 -9.82
N THR A 393 10.36 12.99 -10.52
CA THR A 393 10.43 11.67 -9.89
C THR A 393 11.82 11.07 -10.10
N ILE A 394 12.50 10.74 -9.01
CA ILE A 394 13.82 10.08 -9.04
C ILE A 394 13.66 8.67 -8.48
N GLY A 395 14.03 7.67 -9.28
CA GLY A 395 13.92 6.26 -8.90
C GLY A 395 14.98 5.81 -7.91
N GLU A 396 14.75 4.66 -7.29
CA GLU A 396 15.61 4.07 -6.26
C GLU A 396 17.06 3.92 -6.73
N LYS A 397 18.02 4.20 -5.80
CA LYS A 397 19.46 4.08 -6.04
C LYS A 397 20.01 4.90 -7.21
N SER A 398 19.24 5.91 -7.65
CA SER A 398 19.74 6.79 -8.70
C SER A 398 20.90 7.66 -8.21
N VAL A 399 21.81 7.95 -9.13
CA VAL A 399 22.90 8.91 -8.93
C VAL A 399 22.72 10.05 -9.90
N ILE A 400 22.62 11.28 -9.38
CA ILE A 400 22.51 12.51 -10.16
C ILE A 400 23.83 13.28 -10.02
N PRO A 401 24.58 13.55 -11.10
CA PRO A 401 25.85 14.27 -11.05
C PRO A 401 25.66 15.73 -10.63
N GLU A 402 26.75 16.37 -10.23
CA GLU A 402 26.78 17.76 -9.80
C GLU A 402 26.33 18.74 -10.88
N HIS A 403 25.71 19.86 -10.45
CA HIS A 403 25.34 21.00 -11.29
C HIS A 403 24.34 20.71 -12.42
N VAL A 404 23.59 19.64 -12.31
CA VAL A 404 22.55 19.26 -13.28
C VAL A 404 21.22 19.94 -12.93
N LYS A 405 20.45 20.33 -13.96
CA LYS A 405 19.08 20.83 -13.83
C LYS A 405 18.11 19.84 -14.44
N ILE A 406 17.10 19.46 -13.65
CA ILE A 406 16.04 18.52 -14.08
C ILE A 406 14.68 19.24 -14.02
N GLY A 407 13.98 19.28 -15.15
CA GLY A 407 12.72 19.97 -15.29
C GLY A 407 11.52 19.22 -14.71
N LYS A 408 10.38 19.89 -14.65
CA LYS A 408 9.11 19.35 -14.13
C LYS A 408 8.56 18.21 -14.99
N ASN A 409 7.74 17.33 -14.40
CA ASN A 409 7.16 16.15 -15.05
C ASN A 409 8.21 15.20 -15.64
N SER A 410 9.45 15.30 -15.19
CA SER A 410 10.56 14.44 -15.62
C SER A 410 10.78 13.29 -14.67
N VAL A 411 11.34 12.21 -15.19
CA VAL A 411 11.71 11.04 -14.42
C VAL A 411 13.14 10.63 -14.74
N VAL A 412 13.90 10.32 -13.69
CA VAL A 412 15.26 9.77 -13.79
C VAL A 412 15.35 8.50 -12.95
N SER A 413 15.94 7.44 -13.49
CA SER A 413 16.22 6.21 -12.75
C SER A 413 17.56 5.61 -13.17
N GLY A 414 18.36 5.22 -12.19
CA GLY A 414 19.67 4.60 -12.34
C GLY A 414 20.86 5.54 -12.18
N GLU A 415 22.06 4.99 -12.29
CA GLU A 415 23.31 5.75 -12.19
C GLU A 415 23.54 6.57 -13.45
N THR A 416 23.35 7.90 -13.35
CA THR A 416 23.54 8.83 -14.45
C THR A 416 24.89 9.57 -14.34
N THR A 417 25.42 10.01 -15.46
CA THR A 417 26.64 10.78 -15.55
C THR A 417 26.37 12.12 -16.24
N ILE A 418 27.31 13.05 -16.20
CA ILE A 418 27.10 14.37 -16.82
C ILE A 418 26.85 14.28 -18.34
N GLU A 419 27.33 13.22 -18.97
CA GLU A 419 27.13 12.96 -20.42
C GLU A 419 25.65 12.66 -20.76
N ASP A 420 24.85 12.25 -19.80
CA ASP A 420 23.42 12.00 -19.97
C ASP A 420 22.59 13.28 -20.00
N TYR A 421 23.21 14.43 -19.66
CA TYR A 421 22.54 15.72 -19.53
C TYR A 421 23.16 16.72 -20.52
N PRO A 422 22.62 16.88 -21.74
CA PRO A 422 23.08 17.87 -22.68
C PRO A 422 23.10 19.28 -22.03
N GLU A 423 24.24 19.94 -22.10
CA GLU A 423 24.44 21.25 -21.46
C GLU A 423 24.16 21.28 -19.94
N GLY A 424 24.20 20.11 -19.27
CA GLY A 424 23.85 19.96 -17.86
C GLY A 424 22.35 20.02 -17.57
N ILE A 425 21.49 19.85 -18.55
CA ILE A 425 20.04 20.02 -18.42
C ILE A 425 19.29 18.80 -18.92
N LEU A 426 18.31 18.34 -18.12
CA LEU A 426 17.22 17.48 -18.55
C LEU A 426 15.95 18.33 -18.60
N ASP A 427 15.47 18.65 -19.79
CA ASP A 427 14.27 19.48 -19.98
C ASP A 427 13.04 18.87 -19.31
N SER A 428 12.05 19.71 -19.00
CA SER A 428 10.76 19.28 -18.47
C SER A 428 10.08 18.27 -19.38
N GLY A 429 9.45 17.26 -18.79
CA GLY A 429 8.74 16.20 -19.49
C GLY A 429 9.63 15.09 -20.04
N LYS A 430 10.92 15.10 -19.77
CA LYS A 430 11.85 14.06 -20.26
C LYS A 430 11.91 12.84 -19.33
N THR A 431 12.23 11.71 -19.95
CA THR A 431 12.43 10.43 -19.26
C THR A 431 13.84 9.92 -19.50
N LEU A 432 14.61 9.75 -18.43
CA LEU A 432 15.96 9.20 -18.44
C LEU A 432 16.01 7.98 -17.52
N ILE A 433 15.90 6.79 -18.10
CA ILE A 433 15.96 5.52 -17.38
C ILE A 433 17.12 4.71 -17.95
N LYS A 434 18.08 4.36 -17.11
CA LYS A 434 19.25 3.55 -17.50
C LYS A 434 18.85 2.10 -17.72
N ALA A 435 19.56 1.41 -18.59
CA ALA A 435 19.34 0.00 -18.88
C ALA A 435 19.55 -0.86 -17.62
N GLY A 436 18.57 -1.74 -17.33
CA GLY A 436 18.60 -2.60 -16.15
C GLY A 436 17.81 -2.04 -14.94
N GLU A 437 17.20 -0.86 -15.10
CA GLU A 437 16.37 -0.21 -14.10
C GLU A 437 14.85 -0.47 -14.29
#